data_6cf2edca3feac9d151f26049d2557262
#
_entry.id   6cf2edca3feac9d151f26049d2557262
#
_cell.length_a   1.000
_cell.length_b   1.000
_cell.length_c   1.000
_cell.angle_alpha   90.00
_cell.angle_beta   90.00
_cell.angle_gamma   90.00
#
_symmetry.space_group_name_H-M   'P 1'
#
loop_
_entity.id
_entity.type
_entity.pdbx_description
1 polymer ?
#
loop_
_entity_poly.entity_id
_entity_poly.type
_entity_poly.pdbx_seq_one_letter_code
_entity_poly.pdbx_strand_id
1 'polypeptide(L)'
;MFKALDSFQSAIVELGIARPKLIIMSALVLTIVLLVALVLRVEVDTDPENMLSSSNPVRVLNHDIAEEFGTRNMLVLGIVVENGVLNPGTLANAGRLVADIKALSRVNGEGVLSFASVSEIPEGDLTDEVVDRIAADLAANPVLSGRVISEDGTSLAVYIPLREKGDVNEVTAEVKDLLAVHTMLGGGDHYLAGLPLAEEKFGRDMFIQMALLAPLAGMLIFLLMLYFFRKLILVVAAMLVAMLSVVWAMGLLTGTGFTLHIMSSMIPIFLMPIAVLDSIHILSEFFEKYPQSRDRSTTLRTVYKELATPITFTSLTTAAAFASLALAPIPTVQVFGLLGCSAPGC
;
A
#
# COMPACT_ATOMS: atom_id res chain seq x y z
N MET A 1 -29.91 5.26 29.15
CA MET A 1 -28.90 5.43 28.07
C MET A 1 -29.45 6.32 26.94
N PHE A 2 -30.60 6.02 26.33
CA PHE A 2 -31.18 6.82 25.23
C PHE A 2 -31.46 8.30 25.60
N LYS A 3 -32.05 8.62 26.77
CA LYS A 3 -32.30 10.00 27.19
C LYS A 3 -31.02 10.85 27.36
N ALA A 4 -29.92 10.24 27.75
CA ALA A 4 -28.64 10.95 27.86
C ALA A 4 -28.04 11.22 26.47
N LEU A 5 -28.21 10.29 25.51
CA LEU A 5 -27.79 10.45 24.14
C LEU A 5 -28.57 11.56 23.42
N ASP A 6 -29.91 11.56 23.58
CA ASP A 6 -30.79 12.61 23.04
C ASP A 6 -30.45 14.00 23.62
N SER A 7 -30.12 14.07 24.92
CA SER A 7 -29.70 15.32 25.56
C SER A 7 -28.35 15.83 25.04
N PHE A 8 -27.40 14.93 24.81
CA PHE A 8 -26.08 15.25 24.24
C PHE A 8 -26.19 15.74 22.80
N GLN A 9 -26.95 15.04 21.99
CA GLN A 9 -27.18 15.41 20.57
C GLN A 9 -27.89 16.76 20.46
N SER A 10 -28.95 16.98 21.26
CA SER A 10 -29.67 18.28 21.28
C SER A 10 -28.76 19.43 21.70
N ALA A 11 -27.85 19.22 22.64
CA ALA A 11 -26.89 20.23 23.07
C ALA A 11 -25.88 20.57 21.94
N ILE A 12 -25.39 19.59 21.18
CA ILE A 12 -24.49 19.81 20.03
C ILE A 12 -25.21 20.60 18.93
N VAL A 13 -26.43 20.24 18.61
CA VAL A 13 -27.24 20.94 17.61
C VAL A 13 -27.52 22.39 18.01
N GLU A 14 -27.95 22.61 19.25
CA GLU A 14 -28.19 23.96 19.77
C GLU A 14 -26.90 24.81 19.78
N LEU A 15 -25.76 24.21 20.12
CA LEU A 15 -24.46 24.88 20.05
C LEU A 15 -24.12 25.24 18.58
N GLY A 16 -24.40 24.33 17.62
CA GLY A 16 -24.20 24.55 16.18
C GLY A 16 -25.05 25.69 15.63
N ILE A 17 -26.30 25.77 16.06
CA ILE A 17 -27.22 26.83 15.65
C ILE A 17 -26.86 28.16 16.32
N ALA A 18 -26.55 28.13 17.64
CA ALA A 18 -26.26 29.34 18.43
C ALA A 18 -24.89 29.96 18.10
N ARG A 19 -23.87 29.15 17.85
CA ARG A 19 -22.48 29.61 17.64
C ARG A 19 -21.78 28.95 16.44
N PRO A 20 -22.31 29.08 15.22
CA PRO A 20 -21.78 28.38 14.04
C PRO A 20 -20.31 28.75 13.73
N LYS A 21 -19.92 30.01 13.96
CA LYS A 21 -18.55 30.47 13.75
C LYS A 21 -17.54 29.77 14.66
N LEU A 22 -17.92 29.51 15.91
CA LEU A 22 -17.04 28.82 16.87
C LEU A 22 -16.83 27.38 16.48
N ILE A 23 -17.86 26.66 16.01
CA ILE A 23 -17.74 25.27 15.53
C ILE A 23 -16.90 25.21 14.27
N ILE A 24 -17.13 26.11 13.32
CA ILE A 24 -16.32 26.15 12.08
C ILE A 24 -14.85 26.45 12.41
N MET A 25 -14.57 27.38 13.31
CA MET A 25 -13.20 27.68 13.73
C MET A 25 -12.53 26.51 14.45
N SER A 26 -13.26 25.84 15.38
CA SER A 26 -12.71 24.66 16.08
C SER A 26 -12.43 23.51 15.12
N ALA A 27 -13.34 23.26 14.17
CA ALA A 27 -13.13 22.26 13.12
C ALA A 27 -11.93 22.61 12.23
N LEU A 28 -11.78 23.89 11.86
CA LEU A 28 -10.65 24.34 11.05
C LEU A 28 -9.31 24.17 11.80
N VAL A 29 -9.26 24.57 13.08
CA VAL A 29 -8.06 24.40 13.92
C VAL A 29 -7.71 22.91 14.05
N LEU A 30 -8.70 22.07 14.34
CA LEU A 30 -8.48 20.63 14.43
C LEU A 30 -7.99 20.06 13.11
N THR A 31 -8.57 20.50 12.00
CA THR A 31 -8.12 20.05 10.65
C THR A 31 -6.68 20.45 10.39
N ILE A 32 -6.28 21.68 10.73
CA ILE A 32 -4.89 22.13 10.56
C ILE A 32 -3.94 21.29 11.42
N VAL A 33 -4.28 21.05 12.69
CA VAL A 33 -3.45 20.23 13.59
C VAL A 33 -3.29 18.81 13.05
N LEU A 34 -4.38 18.18 12.62
CA LEU A 34 -4.34 16.82 12.09
C LEU A 34 -3.66 16.74 10.70
N LEU A 35 -3.82 17.77 9.87
CA LEU A 35 -3.12 17.87 8.60
C LEU A 35 -1.60 18.01 8.81
N VAL A 36 -1.19 18.82 9.78
CA VAL A 36 0.23 18.97 10.16
C VAL A 36 0.76 17.63 10.70
N ALA A 37 0.00 16.93 11.54
CA ALA A 37 0.38 15.60 12.03
C ALA A 37 0.52 14.61 10.87
N LEU A 38 -0.41 14.62 9.93
CA LEU A 38 -0.36 13.78 8.73
C LEU A 38 0.90 14.04 7.90
N VAL A 39 1.24 15.31 7.63
CA VAL A 39 2.40 15.66 6.79
C VAL A 39 3.74 15.39 7.48
N LEU A 40 3.84 15.68 8.80
CA LEU A 40 5.10 15.58 9.53
C LEU A 40 5.41 14.16 10.05
N ARG A 41 4.39 13.32 10.23
CA ARG A 41 4.52 11.99 10.85
C ARG A 41 4.11 10.85 9.91
N VAL A 42 3.98 11.13 8.61
CA VAL A 42 3.65 10.07 7.66
C VAL A 42 4.86 9.14 7.53
N GLU A 43 4.71 7.94 8.01
CA GLU A 43 5.61 6.83 7.75
C GLU A 43 4.84 5.76 7.01
N VAL A 44 5.42 5.26 5.94
CA VAL A 44 4.79 4.28 5.07
C VAL A 44 5.48 2.96 5.24
N ASP A 45 4.72 1.95 5.57
CA ASP A 45 5.19 0.57 5.68
C ASP A 45 4.54 -0.27 4.57
N THR A 46 5.38 -0.66 3.62
CA THR A 46 4.99 -1.48 2.47
C THR A 46 5.30 -2.96 2.67
N ASP A 47 5.92 -3.33 3.81
CA ASP A 47 6.30 -4.71 4.09
C ASP A 47 5.08 -5.55 4.49
N PRO A 48 4.70 -6.56 3.68
CA PRO A 48 3.58 -7.45 4.01
C PRO A 48 3.81 -8.26 5.30
N GLU A 49 5.05 -8.50 5.71
CA GLU A 49 5.34 -9.22 6.96
C GLU A 49 4.86 -8.44 8.19
N ASN A 50 4.86 -7.11 8.12
CA ASN A 50 4.37 -6.25 9.19
C ASN A 50 2.84 -6.28 9.34
N MET A 51 2.13 -6.94 8.43
CA MET A 51 0.72 -7.27 8.61
C MET A 51 0.49 -8.34 9.68
N LEU A 52 1.51 -9.17 9.96
CA LEU A 52 1.45 -10.16 11.03
C LEU A 52 1.97 -9.57 12.34
N SER A 53 1.44 -10.05 13.47
CA SER A 53 1.97 -9.68 14.78
C SER A 53 3.46 -10.04 14.88
N SER A 54 4.26 -9.19 15.52
CA SER A 54 5.69 -9.48 15.80
C SER A 54 5.90 -10.75 16.61
N SER A 55 4.90 -11.17 17.38
CA SER A 55 4.91 -12.41 18.16
C SER A 55 4.38 -13.63 17.39
N ASN A 56 4.01 -13.48 16.13
CA ASN A 56 3.51 -14.62 15.33
C ASN A 56 4.65 -15.61 15.08
N PRO A 57 4.49 -16.91 15.44
CA PRO A 57 5.55 -17.91 15.32
C PRO A 57 6.10 -18.06 13.89
N VAL A 58 5.24 -17.90 12.88
CA VAL A 58 5.65 -17.96 11.46
C VAL A 58 6.53 -16.78 11.11
N ARG A 59 6.20 -15.57 11.57
CA ARG A 59 7.00 -14.37 11.34
C ARG A 59 8.36 -14.46 12.02
N VAL A 60 8.40 -14.92 13.28
CA VAL A 60 9.64 -15.13 14.02
C VAL A 60 10.54 -16.13 13.31
N LEU A 61 9.97 -17.29 12.95
CA LEU A 61 10.73 -18.33 12.23
C LEU A 61 11.24 -17.83 10.87
N ASN A 62 10.43 -17.10 10.10
CA ASN A 62 10.83 -16.53 8.82
C ASN A 62 11.96 -15.51 9.00
N HIS A 63 11.89 -14.69 10.04
CA HIS A 63 12.94 -13.73 10.38
C HIS A 63 14.26 -14.44 10.74
N ASP A 64 14.21 -15.46 11.61
CA ASP A 64 15.39 -16.22 12.05
C ASP A 64 16.05 -16.93 10.85
N ILE A 65 15.26 -17.57 9.98
CA ILE A 65 15.76 -18.20 8.75
C ILE A 65 16.39 -17.15 7.82
N ALA A 66 15.71 -16.04 7.63
CA ALA A 66 16.19 -14.99 6.73
C ALA A 66 17.47 -14.32 7.24
N GLU A 67 17.65 -14.20 8.55
CA GLU A 67 18.87 -13.68 9.18
C GLU A 67 20.01 -14.70 9.08
N GLU A 68 19.75 -15.96 9.39
CA GLU A 68 20.77 -17.02 9.37
C GLU A 68 21.29 -17.30 7.94
N PHE A 69 20.41 -17.30 6.95
CA PHE A 69 20.75 -17.64 5.55
C PHE A 69 20.93 -16.42 4.63
N GLY A 70 20.75 -15.20 5.12
CA GLY A 70 20.90 -13.97 4.33
C GLY A 70 19.91 -13.85 3.14
N THR A 71 18.78 -14.54 3.20
CA THR A 71 17.84 -14.66 2.05
C THR A 71 16.86 -13.51 1.92
N ARG A 72 16.79 -12.62 2.91
CA ARG A 72 15.74 -11.58 3.00
C ARG A 72 15.83 -10.52 1.90
N ASN A 73 17.04 -10.19 1.50
CA ASN A 73 17.32 -9.12 0.55
C ASN A 73 17.92 -9.66 -0.75
N MET A 74 17.27 -10.64 -1.36
CA MET A 74 17.80 -11.30 -2.54
C MET A 74 16.94 -10.99 -3.76
N LEU A 75 17.58 -10.52 -4.83
CA LEU A 75 17.01 -10.47 -6.17
C LEU A 75 17.44 -11.70 -6.96
N VAL A 76 16.61 -12.14 -7.87
CA VAL A 76 16.90 -13.25 -8.80
C VAL A 76 16.72 -12.75 -10.21
N LEU A 77 17.79 -12.75 -10.98
CA LEU A 77 17.77 -12.49 -12.40
C LEU A 77 17.66 -13.82 -13.13
N GLY A 78 16.56 -14.03 -13.85
CA GLY A 78 16.36 -15.14 -14.76
C GLY A 78 16.66 -14.73 -16.20
N ILE A 79 17.44 -15.51 -16.89
CA ILE A 79 17.77 -15.35 -18.31
C ILE A 79 17.23 -16.58 -19.02
N VAL A 80 16.33 -16.39 -20.00
CA VAL A 80 15.68 -17.49 -20.74
C VAL A 80 16.10 -17.41 -22.19
N VAL A 81 16.65 -18.47 -22.71
CA VAL A 81 17.12 -18.58 -24.12
C VAL A 81 16.51 -19.81 -24.75
N GLU A 82 15.64 -19.65 -25.76
CA GLU A 82 14.93 -20.76 -26.40
C GLU A 82 15.88 -21.86 -26.95
N ASN A 83 17.05 -21.47 -27.41
CA ASN A 83 18.04 -22.41 -27.96
C ASN A 83 18.98 -22.98 -26.88
N GLY A 84 18.68 -22.77 -25.61
CA GLY A 84 19.47 -23.21 -24.46
C GLY A 84 20.55 -22.22 -24.03
N VAL A 85 20.86 -22.23 -22.74
CA VAL A 85 21.89 -21.35 -22.14
C VAL A 85 23.27 -22.00 -22.12
N LEU A 86 23.35 -23.33 -22.31
CA LEU A 86 24.58 -24.11 -22.30
C LEU A 86 25.26 -24.02 -23.64
N ASN A 87 25.74 -22.85 -24.01
CA ASN A 87 26.59 -22.60 -25.16
C ASN A 87 27.67 -21.56 -24.85
N PRO A 88 28.83 -21.61 -25.51
CA PRO A 88 29.98 -20.74 -25.21
C PRO A 88 29.66 -19.26 -25.24
N GLY A 89 28.88 -18.81 -26.22
CA GLY A 89 28.54 -17.38 -26.37
C GLY A 89 27.61 -16.85 -25.25
N THR A 90 26.59 -17.58 -24.91
CA THR A 90 25.66 -17.22 -23.85
C THR A 90 26.35 -17.23 -22.50
N LEU A 91 27.10 -18.29 -22.15
CA LEU A 91 27.79 -18.37 -20.85
C LEU A 91 28.90 -17.32 -20.73
N ALA A 92 29.64 -17.01 -21.79
CA ALA A 92 30.64 -15.93 -21.75
C ALA A 92 30.01 -14.56 -21.49
N ASN A 93 28.89 -14.24 -22.13
CA ASN A 93 28.18 -13.00 -21.92
C ASN A 93 27.54 -12.95 -20.55
N ALA A 94 26.91 -14.03 -20.08
CA ALA A 94 26.35 -14.15 -18.76
C ALA A 94 27.45 -14.03 -17.67
N GLY A 95 28.63 -14.58 -17.88
CA GLY A 95 29.78 -14.45 -17.00
C GLY A 95 30.24 -12.99 -16.84
N ARG A 96 30.31 -12.25 -17.96
CA ARG A 96 30.61 -10.80 -17.93
C ARG A 96 29.54 -10.01 -17.18
N LEU A 97 28.27 -10.27 -17.45
CA LEU A 97 27.15 -9.66 -16.75
C LEU A 97 27.23 -9.93 -15.23
N VAL A 98 27.51 -11.18 -14.84
CA VAL A 98 27.69 -11.55 -13.42
C VAL A 98 28.85 -10.79 -12.79
N ALA A 99 29.98 -10.62 -13.50
CA ALA A 99 31.12 -9.86 -13.01
C ALA A 99 30.75 -8.38 -12.78
N ASP A 100 30.02 -7.75 -13.73
CA ASP A 100 29.57 -6.39 -13.60
C ASP A 100 28.55 -6.23 -12.46
N ILE A 101 27.64 -7.19 -12.28
CA ILE A 101 26.69 -7.21 -11.14
C ILE A 101 27.45 -7.30 -9.80
N LYS A 102 28.48 -8.16 -9.71
CA LYS A 102 29.33 -8.28 -8.50
C LYS A 102 30.05 -6.98 -8.16
N ALA A 103 30.36 -6.15 -9.16
CA ALA A 103 31.06 -4.88 -8.97
C ALA A 103 30.12 -3.75 -8.50
N LEU A 104 28.81 -3.93 -8.52
CA LEU A 104 27.86 -2.93 -8.04
C LEU A 104 28.03 -2.66 -6.54
N SER A 105 28.12 -1.41 -6.15
CA SER A 105 28.44 -1.00 -4.75
C SER A 105 27.38 -1.43 -3.73
N ARG A 106 26.10 -1.53 -4.15
CA ARG A 106 24.95 -1.90 -3.31
C ARG A 106 24.68 -3.40 -3.27
N VAL A 107 25.42 -4.18 -4.06
CA VAL A 107 25.33 -5.63 -4.09
C VAL A 107 26.40 -6.23 -3.17
N ASN A 108 26.07 -7.28 -2.44
CA ASN A 108 27.07 -8.10 -1.77
C ASN A 108 27.68 -9.06 -2.79
N GLY A 109 28.73 -8.61 -3.50
CA GLY A 109 29.34 -9.33 -4.61
C GLY A 109 29.87 -10.73 -4.24
N GLU A 110 30.32 -10.95 -3.01
CA GLU A 110 30.78 -12.26 -2.54
C GLU A 110 29.62 -13.26 -2.39
N GLY A 111 28.43 -12.77 -2.10
CA GLY A 111 27.23 -13.59 -1.95
C GLY A 111 26.47 -13.84 -3.27
N VAL A 112 26.90 -13.28 -4.41
CA VAL A 112 26.25 -13.52 -5.71
C VAL A 112 26.46 -14.97 -6.12
N LEU A 113 25.34 -15.69 -6.23
CA LEU A 113 25.33 -17.10 -6.64
C LEU A 113 24.87 -17.22 -8.10
N SER A 114 25.69 -17.88 -8.90
CA SER A 114 25.46 -18.13 -10.31
C SER A 114 26.22 -19.39 -10.76
N PHE A 115 26.12 -19.75 -12.02
CA PHE A 115 26.94 -20.82 -12.58
C PHE A 115 28.45 -20.56 -12.40
N ALA A 116 28.88 -19.28 -12.40
CA ALA A 116 30.26 -18.87 -12.17
C ALA A 116 30.75 -19.08 -10.72
N SER A 117 29.86 -19.46 -9.80
CA SER A 117 30.22 -19.74 -8.41
C SER A 117 30.67 -21.20 -8.20
N VAL A 118 30.48 -22.06 -9.17
CA VAL A 118 30.80 -23.50 -9.09
C VAL A 118 32.03 -23.86 -9.90
N SER A 119 32.24 -23.18 -11.03
CA SER A 119 33.38 -23.41 -11.90
C SER A 119 34.04 -22.09 -12.24
N GLU A 120 35.38 -22.03 -12.15
CA GLU A 120 36.14 -20.89 -12.63
C GLU A 120 35.94 -20.73 -14.14
N ILE A 121 35.40 -19.57 -14.52
CA ILE A 121 35.28 -19.22 -15.94
C ILE A 121 36.64 -18.71 -16.41
N PRO A 122 37.32 -19.37 -17.37
CA PRO A 122 38.57 -18.88 -17.88
C PRO A 122 38.43 -17.48 -18.50
N GLU A 123 39.43 -16.62 -18.28
CA GLU A 123 39.52 -15.35 -19.00
C GLU A 123 39.85 -15.66 -20.49
N GLY A 124 38.82 -15.73 -21.34
CA GLY A 124 38.95 -16.00 -22.75
C GLY A 124 37.69 -16.57 -23.39
N ASP A 125 37.82 -17.01 -24.65
CA ASP A 125 36.70 -17.64 -25.35
C ASP A 125 36.40 -19.00 -24.70
N LEU A 126 35.16 -19.17 -24.24
CA LEU A 126 34.66 -20.46 -23.76
C LEU A 126 34.58 -21.46 -24.90
N THR A 127 35.12 -22.65 -24.67
CA THR A 127 34.99 -23.78 -25.60
C THR A 127 33.85 -24.70 -25.16
N ASP A 128 33.35 -25.53 -26.06
CA ASP A 128 32.29 -26.51 -25.75
C ASP A 128 32.73 -27.46 -24.61
N GLU A 129 34.02 -27.82 -24.51
CA GLU A 129 34.56 -28.66 -23.44
C GLU A 129 34.43 -27.99 -22.05
N VAL A 130 34.56 -26.64 -21.98
CA VAL A 130 34.40 -25.90 -20.75
C VAL A 130 32.92 -25.81 -20.38
N VAL A 131 32.04 -25.64 -21.36
CA VAL A 131 30.58 -25.65 -21.16
C VAL A 131 30.11 -26.99 -20.60
N ASP A 132 30.57 -28.11 -21.20
CA ASP A 132 30.26 -29.47 -20.74
C ASP A 132 30.74 -29.72 -19.31
N ARG A 133 31.90 -29.18 -18.95
CA ARG A 133 32.43 -29.26 -17.60
C ARG A 133 31.56 -28.45 -16.60
N ILE A 134 31.18 -27.22 -16.94
CA ILE A 134 30.30 -26.40 -16.11
C ILE A 134 28.97 -27.13 -15.91
N ALA A 135 28.40 -27.69 -16.96
CA ALA A 135 27.15 -28.45 -16.88
C ALA A 135 27.30 -29.70 -15.99
N ALA A 136 28.41 -30.42 -16.06
CA ALA A 136 28.68 -31.59 -15.23
C ALA A 136 28.87 -31.19 -13.74
N ASP A 137 29.63 -30.14 -13.49
CA ASP A 137 29.85 -29.62 -12.10
C ASP A 137 28.55 -29.15 -11.44
N LEU A 138 27.69 -28.46 -12.21
CA LEU A 138 26.37 -28.04 -11.74
C LEU A 138 25.44 -29.23 -11.48
N ALA A 139 25.45 -30.23 -12.39
CA ALA A 139 24.64 -31.44 -12.21
C ALA A 139 25.09 -32.28 -11.02
N ALA A 140 26.39 -32.27 -10.71
CA ALA A 140 26.96 -32.99 -9.58
C ALA A 140 26.63 -32.31 -8.23
N ASN A 141 26.24 -31.05 -8.22
CA ASN A 141 25.87 -30.31 -7.02
C ASN A 141 24.36 -30.33 -6.78
N PRO A 142 23.84 -31.11 -5.82
CA PRO A 142 22.39 -31.27 -5.62
C PRO A 142 21.70 -29.98 -5.12
N VAL A 143 22.46 -29.00 -4.61
CA VAL A 143 21.91 -27.70 -4.18
C VAL A 143 21.68 -26.77 -5.35
N LEU A 144 22.49 -26.85 -6.39
CA LEU A 144 22.52 -25.93 -7.52
C LEU A 144 21.83 -26.50 -8.77
N SER A 145 21.77 -27.82 -8.86
CA SER A 145 21.11 -28.54 -9.96
C SER A 145 19.62 -28.13 -10.04
N GLY A 146 19.16 -27.71 -11.22
CA GLY A 146 17.81 -27.23 -11.46
C GLY A 146 17.48 -25.85 -10.86
N ARG A 147 18.42 -25.21 -10.13
CA ARG A 147 18.20 -23.86 -9.54
C ARG A 147 18.97 -22.78 -10.25
N VAL A 148 20.20 -23.04 -10.63
CA VAL A 148 21.06 -22.09 -11.35
C VAL A 148 20.88 -22.22 -12.85
N ILE A 149 20.77 -23.46 -13.34
CA ILE A 149 20.36 -23.77 -14.70
C ILE A 149 19.17 -24.70 -14.62
N SER A 150 18.14 -24.45 -15.42
CA SER A 150 16.95 -25.31 -15.50
C SER A 150 17.28 -26.70 -16.00
N GLU A 151 16.47 -27.70 -15.66
CA GLU A 151 16.68 -29.09 -16.07
C GLU A 151 16.69 -29.27 -17.61
N ASP A 152 15.94 -28.44 -18.33
CA ASP A 152 15.88 -28.41 -19.79
C ASP A 152 17.00 -27.57 -20.41
N GLY A 153 17.86 -26.94 -19.62
CA GLY A 153 18.97 -26.11 -20.06
C GLY A 153 18.57 -24.82 -20.78
N THR A 154 17.31 -24.39 -20.70
CA THR A 154 16.82 -23.18 -21.38
C THR A 154 16.93 -21.92 -20.55
N SER A 155 17.11 -22.05 -19.25
CA SER A 155 17.09 -20.90 -18.32
C SER A 155 18.29 -20.91 -17.39
N LEU A 156 18.77 -19.70 -17.09
CA LEU A 156 19.87 -19.42 -16.15
C LEU A 156 19.38 -18.45 -15.08
N ALA A 157 19.66 -18.75 -13.81
CA ALA A 157 19.37 -17.89 -12.69
C ALA A 157 20.63 -17.31 -12.05
N VAL A 158 20.59 -16.02 -11.71
CA VAL A 158 21.62 -15.32 -10.94
C VAL A 158 20.97 -14.77 -9.68
N TYR A 159 21.46 -15.18 -8.52
CA TYR A 159 20.98 -14.72 -7.23
C TYR A 159 21.84 -13.56 -6.75
N ILE A 160 21.22 -12.41 -6.53
CA ILE A 160 21.89 -11.12 -6.26
C ILE A 160 21.47 -10.65 -4.86
N PRO A 161 22.29 -10.89 -3.83
CA PRO A 161 22.01 -10.37 -2.50
C PRO A 161 22.30 -8.88 -2.41
N LEU A 162 21.30 -8.12 -1.96
CA LEU A 162 21.41 -6.69 -1.69
C LEU A 162 22.07 -6.46 -0.34
N ARG A 163 22.81 -5.36 -0.17
CA ARG A 163 23.35 -4.94 1.12
C ARG A 163 22.24 -4.45 2.05
N GLU A 164 21.34 -3.63 1.52
CA GLU A 164 20.19 -3.10 2.24
C GLU A 164 18.90 -3.29 1.43
N LYS A 165 17.78 -3.45 2.13
CA LYS A 165 16.47 -3.60 1.48
C LYS A 165 16.09 -2.36 0.65
N GLY A 166 16.50 -1.17 1.12
CA GLY A 166 16.24 0.11 0.44
C GLY A 166 16.93 0.26 -0.92
N ASP A 167 17.96 -0.53 -1.21
CA ASP A 167 18.75 -0.46 -2.45
C ASP A 167 18.05 -1.11 -3.66
N VAL A 168 16.90 -1.74 -3.46
CA VAL A 168 16.23 -2.55 -4.49
C VAL A 168 15.93 -1.79 -5.77
N ASN A 169 15.51 -0.53 -5.69
CA ASN A 169 15.17 0.28 -6.87
C ASN A 169 16.40 0.64 -7.68
N GLU A 170 17.44 1.10 -7.00
CA GLU A 170 18.70 1.48 -7.63
C GLU A 170 19.38 0.28 -8.27
N VAL A 171 19.51 -0.82 -7.53
CA VAL A 171 20.10 -2.06 -8.08
C VAL A 171 19.26 -2.61 -9.23
N THR A 172 17.92 -2.54 -9.13
CA THR A 172 17.04 -2.95 -10.25
C THR A 172 17.27 -2.11 -11.50
N ALA A 173 17.49 -0.79 -11.35
CA ALA A 173 17.79 0.10 -12.46
C ALA A 173 19.18 -0.20 -13.04
N GLU A 174 20.21 -0.32 -12.19
CA GLU A 174 21.58 -0.64 -12.59
C GLU A 174 21.66 -2.00 -13.32
N VAL A 175 20.97 -3.03 -12.82
CA VAL A 175 20.91 -4.34 -13.47
C VAL A 175 20.20 -4.27 -14.83
N LYS A 176 19.12 -3.49 -14.97
CA LYS A 176 18.47 -3.26 -16.27
C LYS A 176 19.36 -2.54 -17.26
N ASP A 177 20.13 -1.55 -16.80
CA ASP A 177 21.10 -0.84 -17.64
C ASP A 177 22.21 -1.79 -18.11
N LEU A 178 22.74 -2.64 -17.23
CA LEU A 178 23.69 -3.68 -17.57
C LEU A 178 23.10 -4.67 -18.58
N LEU A 179 21.85 -5.09 -18.40
CA LEU A 179 21.16 -5.97 -19.36
C LEU A 179 21.01 -5.30 -20.72
N ALA A 180 20.76 -3.99 -20.79
CA ALA A 180 20.69 -3.26 -22.06
C ALA A 180 22.04 -3.20 -22.79
N VAL A 181 23.15 -3.16 -22.05
CA VAL A 181 24.52 -3.20 -22.62
C VAL A 181 24.88 -4.61 -23.07
N HIS A 182 24.49 -5.62 -22.30
CA HIS A 182 24.74 -7.04 -22.59
C HIS A 182 23.65 -7.69 -23.46
N THR A 183 22.97 -6.93 -24.35
CA THR A 183 21.85 -7.37 -25.21
C THR A 183 22.14 -8.56 -26.12
N MET A 184 23.36 -9.05 -26.14
CA MET A 184 23.83 -10.14 -27.02
C MET A 184 23.66 -11.55 -26.44
N LEU A 185 22.81 -11.73 -25.41
CA LEU A 185 22.51 -13.05 -24.86
C LEU A 185 21.54 -13.84 -25.78
N GLY A 186 21.83 -13.93 -27.04
CA GLY A 186 21.10 -14.80 -27.98
C GLY A 186 19.62 -14.43 -28.22
N GLY A 187 19.19 -13.19 -27.92
CA GLY A 187 17.80 -12.78 -28.06
C GLY A 187 16.88 -13.29 -26.93
N GLY A 188 17.44 -13.71 -25.81
CA GLY A 188 16.68 -14.25 -24.69
C GLY A 188 15.92 -13.19 -23.88
N ASP A 189 14.86 -13.63 -23.23
CA ASP A 189 14.08 -12.82 -22.30
C ASP A 189 14.77 -12.75 -20.93
N HIS A 190 14.62 -11.59 -20.28
CA HIS A 190 15.19 -11.33 -18.96
C HIS A 190 14.09 -11.04 -17.96
N TYR A 191 14.12 -11.73 -16.84
CA TYR A 191 13.15 -11.57 -15.76
C TYR A 191 13.88 -11.27 -14.45
N LEU A 192 13.51 -10.16 -13.81
CA LEU A 192 14.01 -9.84 -12.49
C LEU A 192 12.88 -10.04 -11.47
N ALA A 193 13.14 -10.86 -10.47
CA ALA A 193 12.20 -11.22 -9.41
C ALA A 193 12.90 -11.15 -8.03
N GLY A 194 12.13 -11.26 -6.97
CA GLY A 194 12.63 -11.27 -5.61
C GLY A 194 11.63 -10.63 -4.67
N LEU A 195 11.68 -11.04 -3.40
CA LEU A 195 10.79 -10.50 -2.37
C LEU A 195 10.93 -8.98 -2.24
N PRO A 196 12.14 -8.39 -2.14
CA PRO A 196 12.30 -6.93 -2.02
C PRO A 196 11.68 -6.16 -3.21
N LEU A 197 11.83 -6.67 -4.42
CA LEU A 197 11.26 -6.06 -5.61
C LEU A 197 9.73 -6.15 -5.64
N ALA A 198 9.18 -7.27 -5.20
CA ALA A 198 7.74 -7.47 -5.10
C ALA A 198 7.12 -6.52 -4.07
N GLU A 199 7.75 -6.37 -2.90
CA GLU A 199 7.31 -5.47 -1.83
C GLU A 199 7.34 -4.00 -2.26
N GLU A 200 8.44 -3.58 -2.87
CA GLU A 200 8.59 -2.21 -3.39
C GLU A 200 7.56 -1.89 -4.48
N LYS A 201 7.40 -2.80 -5.44
CA LYS A 201 6.38 -2.66 -6.49
C LYS A 201 4.98 -2.62 -5.92
N PHE A 202 4.69 -3.50 -4.97
CA PHE A 202 3.40 -3.57 -4.32
C PHE A 202 3.06 -2.27 -3.57
N GLY A 203 4.01 -1.74 -2.78
CA GLY A 203 3.87 -0.47 -2.09
C GLY A 203 3.63 0.70 -3.05
N ARG A 204 4.44 0.80 -4.09
CA ARG A 204 4.27 1.85 -5.11
C ARG A 204 2.93 1.76 -5.83
N ASP A 205 2.54 0.57 -6.27
CA ASP A 205 1.28 0.36 -6.99
C ASP A 205 0.08 0.68 -6.09
N MET A 206 0.16 0.39 -4.80
CA MET A 206 -0.84 0.77 -3.80
C MET A 206 -1.02 2.29 -3.72
N PHE A 207 0.08 3.06 -3.66
CA PHE A 207 -0.01 4.53 -3.65
C PHE A 207 -0.57 5.10 -4.94
N ILE A 208 -0.17 4.55 -6.08
CA ILE A 208 -0.72 4.96 -7.38
C ILE A 208 -2.22 4.67 -7.42
N GLN A 209 -2.65 3.50 -6.99
CA GLN A 209 -4.06 3.14 -6.93
C GLN A 209 -4.83 4.07 -5.99
N MET A 210 -4.31 4.36 -4.80
CA MET A 210 -4.93 5.30 -3.86
C MET A 210 -5.04 6.70 -4.49
N ALA A 211 -3.99 7.20 -5.13
CA ALA A 211 -3.96 8.51 -5.78
C ALA A 211 -4.93 8.61 -6.97
N LEU A 212 -5.26 7.51 -7.62
CA LEU A 212 -6.22 7.45 -8.72
C LEU A 212 -7.64 7.16 -8.25
N LEU A 213 -7.83 6.15 -7.40
CA LEU A 213 -9.17 5.66 -7.02
C LEU A 213 -9.87 6.59 -6.05
N ALA A 214 -9.17 7.23 -5.11
CA ALA A 214 -9.81 8.13 -4.16
C ALA A 214 -10.37 9.39 -4.86
N PRO A 215 -9.63 10.11 -5.73
CA PRO A 215 -10.21 11.21 -6.50
C PRO A 215 -11.29 10.76 -7.48
N LEU A 216 -11.13 9.59 -8.11
CA LEU A 216 -12.15 9.05 -9.03
C LEU A 216 -13.47 8.75 -8.32
N ALA A 217 -13.40 8.11 -7.14
CA ALA A 217 -14.56 7.86 -6.28
C ALA A 217 -15.20 9.18 -5.83
N GLY A 218 -14.40 10.14 -5.39
CA GLY A 218 -14.86 11.48 -5.02
C GLY A 218 -15.55 12.19 -6.19
N MET A 219 -14.96 12.14 -7.38
CA MET A 219 -15.55 12.74 -8.59
C MET A 219 -16.85 12.06 -8.97
N LEU A 220 -16.93 10.73 -8.90
CA LEU A 220 -18.17 9.98 -9.16
C LEU A 220 -19.28 10.41 -8.19
N ILE A 221 -18.98 10.45 -6.89
CA ILE A 221 -19.93 10.88 -5.85
C ILE A 221 -20.35 12.33 -6.10
N PHE A 222 -19.39 13.23 -6.41
CA PHE A 222 -19.68 14.63 -6.75
C PHE A 222 -20.65 14.75 -7.92
N LEU A 223 -20.41 14.02 -9.01
CA LEU A 223 -21.27 14.05 -10.20
C LEU A 223 -22.68 13.48 -9.91
N LEU A 224 -22.76 12.40 -9.17
CA LEU A 224 -24.05 11.82 -8.74
C LEU A 224 -24.83 12.80 -7.88
N MET A 225 -24.18 13.41 -6.88
CA MET A 225 -24.82 14.43 -6.05
C MET A 225 -25.27 15.64 -6.89
N LEU A 226 -24.45 16.10 -7.82
CA LEU A 226 -24.80 17.23 -8.68
C LEU A 226 -26.01 16.90 -9.57
N TYR A 227 -26.07 15.69 -10.09
CA TYR A 227 -27.21 15.20 -10.88
C TYR A 227 -28.52 15.19 -10.08
N PHE A 228 -28.49 14.69 -8.84
CA PHE A 228 -29.68 14.61 -7.98
C PHE A 228 -30.09 15.95 -7.39
N PHE A 229 -29.18 16.69 -6.79
CA PHE A 229 -29.52 17.93 -6.08
C PHE A 229 -29.53 19.17 -6.97
N ARG A 230 -28.84 19.16 -8.09
CA ARG A 230 -28.75 20.27 -9.06
C ARG A 230 -28.36 21.63 -8.46
N LYS A 231 -27.73 21.62 -7.28
CA LYS A 231 -27.28 22.81 -6.55
C LYS A 231 -25.84 22.64 -6.09
N LEU A 232 -24.92 23.24 -6.83
CA LEU A 232 -23.48 23.09 -6.63
C LEU A 232 -23.04 23.39 -5.17
N ILE A 233 -23.59 24.40 -4.52
CA ILE A 233 -23.20 24.79 -3.16
C ILE A 233 -23.44 23.69 -2.12
N LEU A 234 -24.46 22.89 -2.32
CA LEU A 234 -24.80 21.77 -1.43
C LEU A 234 -23.85 20.59 -1.63
N VAL A 235 -23.60 20.29 -2.88
CA VAL A 235 -22.66 19.22 -3.26
C VAL A 235 -21.28 19.54 -2.72
N VAL A 236 -20.81 20.79 -2.89
CA VAL A 236 -19.53 21.23 -2.37
C VAL A 236 -19.50 21.16 -0.82
N ALA A 237 -20.58 21.54 -0.14
CA ALA A 237 -20.64 21.47 1.32
C ALA A 237 -20.52 20.03 1.84
N ALA A 238 -21.26 19.06 1.24
CA ALA A 238 -21.16 17.64 1.61
C ALA A 238 -19.77 17.06 1.30
N MET A 239 -19.20 17.39 0.14
CA MET A 239 -17.85 16.96 -0.23
C MET A 239 -16.78 17.53 0.71
N LEU A 240 -16.92 18.78 1.17
CA LEU A 240 -16.01 19.36 2.18
C LEU A 240 -16.07 18.58 3.50
N VAL A 241 -17.26 18.22 3.97
CA VAL A 241 -17.42 17.39 5.18
C VAL A 241 -16.73 16.04 4.99
N ALA A 242 -16.94 15.39 3.86
CA ALA A 242 -16.30 14.11 3.55
C ALA A 242 -14.77 14.21 3.49
N MET A 243 -14.23 15.25 2.86
CA MET A 243 -12.79 15.51 2.83
C MET A 243 -12.21 15.76 4.23
N LEU A 244 -12.91 16.53 5.06
CA LEU A 244 -12.52 16.76 6.45
C LEU A 244 -12.49 15.47 7.27
N SER A 245 -13.49 14.61 7.10
CA SER A 245 -13.55 13.30 7.76
C SER A 245 -12.35 12.41 7.41
N VAL A 246 -11.96 12.39 6.14
CA VAL A 246 -10.77 11.65 5.68
C VAL A 246 -9.49 12.24 6.29
N VAL A 247 -9.32 13.58 6.26
CA VAL A 247 -8.16 14.25 6.86
C VAL A 247 -8.08 13.97 8.36
N TRP A 248 -9.21 13.96 9.06
CA TRP A 248 -9.25 13.69 10.50
C TRP A 248 -8.88 12.26 10.82
N ALA A 249 -9.41 11.28 10.08
CA ALA A 249 -9.08 9.88 10.28
C ALA A 249 -7.60 9.60 9.98
N MET A 250 -7.08 10.08 8.85
CA MET A 250 -5.69 9.89 8.46
C MET A 250 -4.71 10.66 9.37
N GLY A 251 -5.07 11.89 9.77
CA GLY A 251 -4.27 12.68 10.69
C GLY A 251 -4.26 12.11 12.11
N LEU A 252 -5.35 11.50 12.56
CA LEU A 252 -5.40 10.79 13.82
C LEU A 252 -4.51 9.52 13.78
N LEU A 253 -4.56 8.76 12.70
CA LEU A 253 -3.72 7.60 12.48
C LEU A 253 -2.24 7.95 12.66
N THR A 254 -1.75 8.88 11.87
CA THR A 254 -0.34 9.28 11.90
C THR A 254 0.02 10.04 13.18
N GLY A 255 -0.92 10.85 13.71
CA GLY A 255 -0.76 11.59 14.96
C GLY A 255 -0.59 10.69 16.18
N THR A 256 -1.21 9.52 16.18
CA THR A 256 -1.09 8.51 17.25
C THR A 256 0.14 7.61 17.08
N GLY A 257 0.94 7.81 16.01
CA GLY A 257 2.20 7.09 15.79
C GLY A 257 2.04 5.76 15.03
N PHE A 258 0.88 5.52 14.44
CA PHE A 258 0.72 4.37 13.56
C PHE A 258 1.26 4.69 12.15
N THR A 259 1.94 3.71 11.57
CA THR A 259 2.43 3.77 10.18
C THR A 259 1.29 3.54 9.18
N LEU A 260 1.43 4.11 7.98
CA LEU A 260 0.51 3.84 6.88
C LEU A 260 0.82 2.49 6.25
N HIS A 261 0.00 1.51 6.58
CA HIS A 261 0.03 0.20 5.94
C HIS A 261 -0.92 0.15 4.73
N ILE A 262 -0.83 -0.94 3.98
CA ILE A 262 -1.72 -1.24 2.85
C ILE A 262 -3.20 -1.07 3.21
N MET A 263 -3.62 -1.55 4.38
CA MET A 263 -5.01 -1.43 4.85
C MET A 263 -5.42 0.02 5.11
N SER A 264 -4.48 0.88 5.53
CA SER A 264 -4.76 2.29 5.80
C SER A 264 -5.13 3.07 4.53
N SER A 265 -4.66 2.64 3.36
CA SER A 265 -5.00 3.24 2.06
C SER A 265 -6.49 3.11 1.71
N MET A 266 -7.18 2.15 2.32
CA MET A 266 -8.62 1.96 2.12
C MET A 266 -9.47 2.97 2.93
N ILE A 267 -8.92 3.61 3.98
CA ILE A 267 -9.65 4.56 4.83
C ILE A 267 -10.33 5.66 4.00
N PRO A 268 -9.65 6.40 3.12
CA PRO A 268 -10.29 7.43 2.31
C PRO A 268 -11.44 6.90 1.43
N ILE A 269 -11.25 5.71 0.85
CA ILE A 269 -12.20 5.12 -0.09
C ILE A 269 -13.51 4.73 0.62
N PHE A 270 -13.43 4.21 1.84
CA PHE A 270 -14.62 3.82 2.60
C PHE A 270 -15.25 4.99 3.35
N LEU A 271 -14.44 5.86 3.93
CA LEU A 271 -14.94 6.93 4.81
C LEU A 271 -15.66 8.03 4.02
N MET A 272 -15.17 8.36 2.82
CA MET A 272 -15.76 9.42 2.01
C MET A 272 -17.23 9.15 1.64
N PRO A 273 -17.63 7.98 1.10
CA PRO A 273 -19.03 7.67 0.84
C PRO A 273 -19.91 7.70 2.08
N ILE A 274 -19.42 7.22 3.23
CA ILE A 274 -20.16 7.20 4.50
C ILE A 274 -20.47 8.63 4.93
N ALA A 275 -19.47 9.51 5.00
CA ALA A 275 -19.64 10.90 5.39
C ALA A 275 -20.55 11.71 4.45
N VAL A 276 -20.48 11.38 3.14
CA VAL A 276 -21.37 11.99 2.15
C VAL A 276 -22.81 11.53 2.36
N LEU A 277 -23.03 10.24 2.64
CA LEU A 277 -24.37 9.67 2.84
C LEU A 277 -25.13 10.37 3.98
N ASP A 278 -24.48 10.56 5.12
CA ASP A 278 -25.08 11.28 6.26
C ASP A 278 -25.40 12.74 5.90
N SER A 279 -24.48 13.38 5.16
CA SER A 279 -24.70 14.75 4.68
C SER A 279 -25.89 14.84 3.72
N ILE A 280 -26.07 13.84 2.84
CA ILE A 280 -27.21 13.78 1.90
C ILE A 280 -28.53 13.70 2.66
N HIS A 281 -28.65 12.86 3.68
CA HIS A 281 -29.87 12.71 4.45
C HIS A 281 -30.27 14.04 5.11
N ILE A 282 -29.33 14.72 5.75
CA ILE A 282 -29.57 16.01 6.40
C ILE A 282 -29.97 17.08 5.37
N LEU A 283 -29.24 17.16 4.27
CA LEU A 283 -29.49 18.15 3.22
C LEU A 283 -30.82 17.93 2.51
N SER A 284 -31.15 16.69 2.18
CA SER A 284 -32.41 16.34 1.51
C SER A 284 -33.61 16.76 2.35
N GLU A 285 -33.62 16.36 3.61
CA GLU A 285 -34.69 16.69 4.56
C GLU A 285 -34.81 18.20 4.82
N PHE A 286 -33.64 18.88 4.89
CA PHE A 286 -33.62 20.34 5.05
C PHE A 286 -34.31 21.03 3.86
N PHE A 287 -34.03 20.60 2.62
CA PHE A 287 -34.63 21.22 1.43
C PHE A 287 -36.11 20.92 1.25
N GLU A 288 -36.57 19.78 1.73
CA GLU A 288 -37.97 19.43 1.71
C GLU A 288 -38.79 20.30 2.68
N LYS A 289 -38.23 20.61 3.86
CA LYS A 289 -38.93 21.33 4.94
C LYS A 289 -38.75 22.85 4.90
N TYR A 290 -37.65 23.33 4.35
CA TYR A 290 -37.34 24.77 4.33
C TYR A 290 -38.43 25.66 3.67
N PRO A 291 -39.07 25.24 2.54
CA PRO A 291 -40.12 26.02 1.92
C PRO A 291 -41.35 26.28 2.82
N GLN A 292 -41.60 25.36 3.76
CA GLN A 292 -42.73 25.42 4.68
C GLN A 292 -42.49 26.38 5.87
N SER A 293 -41.30 26.34 6.47
CA SER A 293 -40.97 27.14 7.65
C SER A 293 -40.41 28.53 7.31
N ARG A 294 -39.69 28.64 6.17
CA ARG A 294 -38.94 29.82 5.71
C ARG A 294 -37.95 30.39 6.75
N ASP A 295 -37.74 29.66 7.85
CA ASP A 295 -36.76 29.98 8.88
C ASP A 295 -35.72 28.86 8.99
N ARG A 296 -34.42 29.22 8.83
CA ARG A 296 -33.31 28.27 8.80
C ARG A 296 -33.15 27.54 10.13
N SER A 297 -33.26 28.27 11.24
CA SER A 297 -33.06 27.69 12.58
C SER A 297 -34.15 26.70 12.93
N THR A 298 -35.40 27.05 12.66
CA THR A 298 -36.56 26.19 12.90
C THR A 298 -36.50 24.95 12.03
N THR A 299 -36.16 25.11 10.75
CA THR A 299 -35.96 23.94 9.81
C THR A 299 -34.90 23.01 10.33
N LEU A 300 -33.71 23.53 10.68
CA LEU A 300 -32.62 22.72 11.21
C LEU A 300 -33.00 21.92 12.45
N ARG A 301 -33.67 22.56 13.40
CA ARG A 301 -34.15 21.89 14.64
C ARG A 301 -35.14 20.77 14.30
N THR A 302 -36.04 20.99 13.36
CA THR A 302 -37.02 19.97 12.93
C THR A 302 -36.31 18.79 12.25
N VAL A 303 -35.42 19.07 11.31
CA VAL A 303 -34.63 18.05 10.60
C VAL A 303 -33.83 17.21 11.58
N TYR A 304 -33.11 17.85 12.50
CA TYR A 304 -32.35 17.12 13.51
C TYR A 304 -33.22 16.27 14.43
N LYS A 305 -34.36 16.79 14.86
CA LYS A 305 -35.28 16.03 15.70
C LYS A 305 -35.79 14.75 15.03
N GLU A 306 -35.98 14.78 13.75
CA GLU A 306 -36.46 13.63 12.98
C GLU A 306 -35.34 12.66 12.57
N LEU A 307 -34.17 13.20 12.19
CA LEU A 307 -33.04 12.40 11.72
C LEU A 307 -32.08 11.96 12.84
N ALA A 308 -32.13 12.54 14.03
CA ALA A 308 -31.23 12.20 15.12
C ALA A 308 -31.22 10.70 15.44
N THR A 309 -32.40 10.09 15.54
CA THR A 309 -32.51 8.66 15.82
C THR A 309 -31.97 7.79 14.68
N PRO A 310 -32.40 7.93 13.40
CA PRO A 310 -31.83 7.17 12.29
C PRO A 310 -30.31 7.32 12.15
N ILE A 311 -29.79 8.55 12.18
CA ILE A 311 -28.35 8.83 12.05
C ILE A 311 -27.57 8.18 13.20
N THR A 312 -28.09 8.23 14.43
CA THR A 312 -27.44 7.58 15.57
C THR A 312 -27.35 6.06 15.39
N PHE A 313 -28.43 5.44 14.91
CA PHE A 313 -28.41 4.00 14.67
C PHE A 313 -27.48 3.61 13.52
N THR A 314 -27.44 4.36 12.43
CA THR A 314 -26.49 4.11 11.34
C THR A 314 -25.04 4.28 11.82
N SER A 315 -24.75 5.36 12.55
CA SER A 315 -23.42 5.57 13.14
C SER A 315 -23.04 4.45 14.12
N LEU A 316 -23.96 4.04 14.99
CA LEU A 316 -23.69 2.98 15.97
C LEU A 316 -23.45 1.62 15.29
N THR A 317 -24.24 1.28 14.27
CA THR A 317 -24.05 0.02 13.52
C THR A 317 -22.76 0.03 12.72
N THR A 318 -22.41 1.16 12.11
CA THR A 318 -21.13 1.34 11.41
C THR A 318 -19.95 1.27 12.39
N ALA A 319 -20.04 1.95 13.52
CA ALA A 319 -19.03 1.88 14.58
C ALA A 319 -18.87 0.44 15.11
N ALA A 320 -19.97 -0.28 15.33
CA ALA A 320 -19.92 -1.68 15.76
C ALA A 320 -19.29 -2.60 14.69
N ALA A 321 -19.58 -2.35 13.41
CA ALA A 321 -18.97 -3.08 12.31
C ALA A 321 -17.45 -2.84 12.26
N PHE A 322 -17.00 -1.60 12.36
CA PHE A 322 -15.57 -1.30 12.43
C PHE A 322 -14.93 -1.82 13.71
N ALA A 323 -15.60 -1.70 14.87
CA ALA A 323 -15.10 -2.23 16.13
C ALA A 323 -14.91 -3.76 16.10
N SER A 324 -15.72 -4.50 15.33
CA SER A 324 -15.55 -5.93 15.16
C SER A 324 -14.22 -6.31 14.50
N LEU A 325 -13.67 -5.43 13.67
CA LEU A 325 -12.36 -5.63 13.06
C LEU A 325 -11.21 -5.55 14.07
N ALA A 326 -11.42 -4.90 15.22
CA ALA A 326 -10.45 -4.90 16.31
C ALA A 326 -10.23 -6.29 16.94
N LEU A 327 -11.12 -7.26 16.66
CA LEU A 327 -10.98 -8.65 17.07
C LEU A 327 -10.24 -9.51 16.03
N ALA A 328 -9.90 -8.97 14.89
CA ALA A 328 -9.15 -9.70 13.86
C ALA A 328 -7.73 -10.05 14.36
N PRO A 329 -7.14 -11.18 13.95
CA PRO A 329 -5.79 -11.57 14.38
C PRO A 329 -4.67 -10.77 13.66
N ILE A 330 -5.02 -9.80 12.83
CA ILE A 330 -4.12 -9.01 11.99
C ILE A 330 -4.03 -7.59 12.54
N PRO A 331 -2.87 -7.12 13.06
CA PRO A 331 -2.72 -5.82 13.71
C PRO A 331 -3.16 -4.63 12.84
N THR A 332 -2.83 -4.64 11.55
CA THR A 332 -3.21 -3.56 10.63
C THR A 332 -4.73 -3.46 10.43
N VAL A 333 -5.45 -4.60 10.47
CA VAL A 333 -6.92 -4.65 10.43
C VAL A 333 -7.52 -4.12 11.74
N GLN A 334 -6.90 -4.43 12.89
CA GLN A 334 -7.31 -3.88 14.19
C GLN A 334 -7.22 -2.34 14.19
N VAL A 335 -6.10 -1.80 13.74
CA VAL A 335 -5.88 -0.35 13.65
C VAL A 335 -6.90 0.29 12.70
N PHE A 336 -7.14 -0.30 11.53
CA PHE A 336 -8.16 0.14 10.58
C PHE A 336 -9.57 0.15 11.22
N GLY A 337 -9.91 -0.89 11.97
CA GLY A 337 -11.18 -1.00 12.68
C GLY A 337 -11.36 0.05 13.76
N LEU A 338 -10.34 0.27 14.60
CA LEU A 338 -10.36 1.28 15.66
C LEU A 338 -10.50 2.70 15.12
N LEU A 339 -9.81 3.01 14.03
CA LEU A 339 -9.88 4.33 13.39
C LEU A 339 -11.19 4.54 12.65
N GLY A 340 -11.70 3.52 11.96
CA GLY A 340 -13.02 3.58 11.35
C GLY A 340 -14.13 3.81 12.39
N CYS A 341 -14.00 3.21 13.58
CA CYS A 341 -14.93 3.44 14.70
C CYS A 341 -14.82 4.85 15.29
N SER A 342 -13.64 5.48 15.29
CA SER A 342 -13.41 6.83 15.84
C SER A 342 -13.66 7.96 14.85
N ALA A 343 -13.93 7.65 13.58
CA ALA A 343 -14.11 8.65 12.55
C ALA A 343 -15.41 9.44 12.74
N PRO A 344 -15.39 10.76 12.47
CA PRO A 344 -16.58 11.58 12.52
C PRO A 344 -17.53 11.19 11.37
N GLY A 345 -18.57 10.47 11.71
CA GLY A 345 -19.53 9.85 10.79
C GLY A 345 -19.96 8.46 11.28
N CYS A 346 -19.25 7.92 12.27
CA CYS A 346 -19.67 6.81 13.12
C CYS A 346 -20.10 7.31 14.53
#